data_2290908ebd557ad022822ad05178641e
#
_entry.id   2290908ebd557ad022822ad05178641e
#
_cell.length_a   1.000
_cell.length_b   1.000
_cell.length_c   1.000
_cell.angle_alpha   90.00
_cell.angle_beta   90.00
_cell.angle_gamma   90.00
#
_symmetry.space_group_name_H-M   'P 1'
#
loop_
_entity.id
_entity.type
_entity.pdbx_description
1 polymer ?
#
loop_
_entity_poly.entity_id
_entity_poly.type
_entity_poly.pdbx_seq_one_letter_code
_entity_poly.pdbx_strand_id
1 'polypeptide(L)'
;MARNVPGEPYTRISAEEAHEMLNAGGAVMIDVRRQDEYEGAHVKNAVLIPVDDVIPRYDELPTEGKLLFICEVGARSGLAAEYAAAMGADTDRLYNVEDGTGTWVEKNLPYSTGDTK
;
A
#
# COMPACT_ATOMS: atom_id res chain seq x y z
N MET A 1 -8.21 -13.12 3.87
CA MET A 1 -8.66 -12.72 5.21
C MET A 1 -7.61 -11.89 5.91
N ALA A 2 -8.01 -10.75 6.46
CA ALA A 2 -7.10 -9.87 7.18
C ALA A 2 -6.51 -10.58 8.40
N ARG A 3 -5.22 -10.41 8.63
CA ARG A 3 -4.59 -11.05 9.79
C ARG A 3 -3.43 -10.23 10.34
N ASN A 4 -3.26 -10.32 11.65
CA ASN A 4 -2.14 -9.71 12.34
C ASN A 4 -1.13 -10.78 12.71
N VAL A 5 0.13 -10.51 12.40
CA VAL A 5 1.24 -11.40 12.73
C VAL A 5 1.99 -10.81 13.93
N PRO A 6 2.25 -11.59 14.97
CA PRO A 6 2.98 -11.06 16.14
C PRO A 6 4.30 -10.41 15.73
N GLY A 7 4.54 -9.21 16.23
CA GLY A 7 5.75 -8.45 15.93
C GLY A 7 5.64 -7.52 14.73
N GLU A 8 4.57 -7.61 13.93
CA GLU A 8 4.35 -6.69 12.80
C GLU A 8 3.43 -5.56 13.23
N PRO A 9 3.82 -4.30 12.96
CA PRO A 9 2.99 -3.15 13.35
C PRO A 9 1.91 -2.81 12.33
N TYR A 10 1.44 -3.80 11.56
CA TYR A 10 0.45 -3.61 10.51
C TYR A 10 -0.39 -4.88 10.36
N THR A 11 -1.50 -4.75 9.64
CA THR A 11 -2.38 -5.87 9.31
C THR A 11 -2.11 -6.30 7.86
N ARG A 12 -1.99 -7.60 7.63
CA ARG A 12 -1.86 -8.15 6.27
C ARG A 12 -3.24 -8.35 5.67
N ILE A 13 -3.41 -7.92 4.42
CA ILE A 13 -4.69 -8.05 3.71
C ILE A 13 -4.42 -8.56 2.30
N SER A 14 -5.45 -9.16 1.70
CA SER A 14 -5.41 -9.62 0.32
C SER A 14 -5.72 -8.45 -0.63
N ALA A 15 -5.49 -8.67 -1.94
CA ALA A 15 -5.86 -7.68 -2.95
C ALA A 15 -7.37 -7.40 -2.93
N GLU A 16 -8.18 -8.43 -2.81
CA GLU A 16 -9.64 -8.25 -2.77
C GLU A 16 -10.09 -7.47 -1.55
N GLU A 17 -9.50 -7.76 -0.38
CA GLU A 17 -9.80 -7.01 0.83
C GLU A 17 -9.41 -5.53 0.70
N ALA A 18 -8.24 -5.27 0.10
CA ALA A 18 -7.80 -3.91 -0.15
C ALA A 18 -8.76 -3.18 -1.09
N HIS A 19 -9.20 -3.86 -2.15
CA HIS A 19 -10.16 -3.28 -3.09
C HIS A 19 -11.46 -2.90 -2.40
N GLU A 20 -11.97 -3.76 -1.53
CA GLU A 20 -13.18 -3.47 -0.75
C GLU A 20 -12.98 -2.26 0.15
N MET A 21 -11.81 -2.16 0.80
CA MET A 21 -11.50 -1.03 1.68
C MET A 21 -11.45 0.28 0.90
N LEU A 22 -10.87 0.27 -0.31
CA LEU A 22 -10.85 1.46 -1.16
C LEU A 22 -12.25 1.88 -1.57
N ASN A 23 -13.09 0.91 -1.92
CA ASN A 23 -14.48 1.19 -2.31
C ASN A 23 -15.33 1.72 -1.15
N ALA A 24 -15.02 1.31 0.07
CA ALA A 24 -15.73 1.77 1.25
C ALA A 24 -15.40 3.22 1.62
N GLY A 25 -14.28 3.73 1.11
CA GLY A 25 -13.81 5.08 1.42
C GLY A 25 -12.96 5.12 2.68
N GLY A 26 -12.24 6.20 2.87
CA GLY A 26 -11.39 6.38 4.05
C GLY A 26 -10.07 5.61 3.99
N ALA A 27 -9.68 5.11 2.82
CA ALA A 27 -8.44 4.39 2.63
C ALA A 27 -7.70 4.93 1.41
N VAL A 28 -6.36 4.94 1.49
CA VAL A 28 -5.51 5.38 0.39
C VAL A 28 -4.49 4.29 0.11
N MET A 29 -4.30 3.97 -1.18
CA MET A 29 -3.29 3.01 -1.60
C MET A 29 -1.97 3.74 -1.86
N ILE A 30 -0.90 3.29 -1.23
CA ILE A 30 0.45 3.82 -1.40
C ILE A 30 1.28 2.76 -2.10
N ASP A 31 1.73 3.04 -3.32
CA ASP A 31 2.62 2.15 -4.07
C ASP A 31 4.06 2.51 -3.71
N VAL A 32 4.78 1.55 -3.14
CA VAL A 32 6.12 1.80 -2.62
C VAL A 32 7.22 1.20 -3.50
N ARG A 33 6.86 0.92 -4.76
CA ARG A 33 7.81 0.44 -5.77
C ARG A 33 8.53 1.61 -6.43
N ARG A 34 9.39 1.30 -7.40
CA ARG A 34 10.09 2.33 -8.18
C ARG A 34 9.15 2.94 -9.22
N GLN A 35 9.52 4.10 -9.73
CA GLN A 35 8.76 4.82 -10.76
C GLN A 35 8.53 3.95 -12.00
N ASP A 36 9.54 3.21 -12.46
CA ASP A 36 9.42 2.36 -13.65
C ASP A 36 8.41 1.23 -13.44
N GLU A 37 8.40 0.64 -12.24
CA GLU A 37 7.42 -0.40 -11.91
C GLU A 37 5.99 0.16 -11.88
N TYR A 38 5.84 1.34 -11.27
CA TYR A 38 4.55 2.02 -11.19
C TYR A 38 4.01 2.31 -12.58
N GLU A 39 4.85 2.80 -13.48
CA GLU A 39 4.43 3.11 -14.86
C GLU A 39 4.02 1.88 -15.64
N GLY A 40 4.58 0.72 -15.33
CA GLY A 40 4.20 -0.52 -15.99
C GLY A 40 2.75 -0.89 -15.71
N ALA A 41 2.34 -0.86 -14.47
CA ALA A 41 0.95 -1.03 -14.03
C ALA A 41 0.90 -0.72 -12.54
N HIS A 42 -0.14 -0.05 -12.09
CA HIS A 42 -0.34 0.27 -10.68
C HIS A 42 -1.83 0.29 -10.34
N VAL A 43 -2.14 0.10 -9.07
CA VAL A 43 -3.52 0.20 -8.58
C VAL A 43 -4.07 1.58 -8.93
N LYS A 44 -5.28 1.61 -9.45
CA LYS A 44 -5.91 2.87 -9.84
C LYS A 44 -5.95 3.84 -8.66
N ASN A 45 -5.51 5.08 -8.91
CA ASN A 45 -5.43 6.16 -7.93
C ASN A 45 -4.37 5.97 -6.84
N ALA A 46 -3.50 4.95 -6.94
CA ALA A 46 -2.43 4.78 -5.97
C ALA A 46 -1.46 5.96 -6.02
N VAL A 47 -0.97 6.35 -4.85
CA VAL A 47 0.04 7.39 -4.70
C VAL A 47 1.41 6.72 -4.69
N LEU A 48 2.33 7.17 -5.54
CA LEU A 48 3.67 6.60 -5.59
C LEU A 48 4.58 7.27 -4.57
N ILE A 49 5.04 6.50 -3.60
CA ILE A 49 6.08 6.92 -2.66
C ILE A 49 7.00 5.72 -2.49
N PRO A 50 8.11 5.64 -3.24
CA PRO A 50 9.03 4.50 -3.13
C PRO A 50 9.45 4.24 -1.69
N VAL A 51 9.72 2.98 -1.36
CA VAL A 51 9.96 2.58 0.03
C VAL A 51 11.06 3.39 0.71
N ASP A 52 12.13 3.72 -0.03
CA ASP A 52 13.24 4.51 0.52
C ASP A 52 12.85 5.96 0.82
N ASP A 53 11.74 6.43 0.26
CA ASP A 53 11.27 7.79 0.44
C ASP A 53 10.20 7.92 1.52
N VAL A 54 9.74 6.81 2.10
CA VAL A 54 8.63 6.85 3.08
C VAL A 54 9.00 7.72 4.28
N ILE A 55 10.20 7.56 4.82
CA ILE A 55 10.62 8.36 5.98
C ILE A 55 10.78 9.84 5.62
N PRO A 56 11.58 10.22 4.58
CA PRO A 56 11.73 11.64 4.26
C PRO A 56 10.44 12.31 3.75
N ARG A 57 9.50 11.53 3.22
CA ARG A 57 8.24 12.05 2.71
C ARG A 57 7.04 11.66 3.59
N TYR A 58 7.29 11.29 4.83
CA TYR A 58 6.24 10.81 5.73
C TYR A 58 5.08 11.82 5.88
N ASP A 59 5.39 13.12 5.89
CA ASP A 59 4.39 14.16 6.04
C ASP A 59 3.47 14.30 4.80
N GLU A 60 3.80 13.63 3.69
CA GLU A 60 2.91 13.57 2.52
C GLU A 60 1.83 12.51 2.68
N LEU A 61 1.97 11.59 3.66
CA LEU A 61 0.96 10.57 3.90
C LEU A 61 -0.27 11.19 4.58
N PRO A 62 -1.49 10.72 4.24
CA PRO A 62 -2.69 11.16 4.93
C PRO A 62 -2.56 10.96 6.44
N THR A 63 -3.01 11.94 7.21
CA THR A 63 -2.95 11.90 8.67
C THR A 63 -4.12 11.14 9.30
N GLU A 64 -5.13 10.83 8.50
CA GLU A 64 -6.32 10.10 8.95
C GLU A 64 -6.66 9.03 7.93
N GLY A 65 -7.48 8.06 8.35
CA GLY A 65 -7.91 6.97 7.49
C GLY A 65 -6.88 5.86 7.42
N LYS A 66 -7.16 4.89 6.57
CA LYS A 66 -6.33 3.69 6.44
C LYS A 66 -5.28 3.87 5.35
N LEU A 67 -4.06 3.45 5.65
CA LEU A 67 -2.93 3.50 4.72
C LEU A 67 -2.64 2.07 4.25
N LEU A 68 -2.88 1.82 2.96
CA LEU A 68 -2.67 0.50 2.36
C LEU A 68 -1.39 0.55 1.54
N PHE A 69 -0.35 -0.16 1.99
CA PHE A 69 0.93 -0.19 1.28
C PHE A 69 0.98 -1.39 0.36
N ILE A 70 1.38 -1.19 -0.88
CA ILE A 70 1.48 -2.26 -1.87
C ILE A 70 2.84 -2.19 -2.57
N CYS A 71 3.40 -3.36 -2.88
CA CYS A 71 4.59 -3.48 -3.72
C CYS A 71 4.37 -4.65 -4.66
N GLU A 72 5.43 -5.31 -5.12
CA GLU A 72 5.29 -6.42 -6.05
C GLU A 72 4.82 -7.70 -5.35
N VAL A 73 5.44 -8.03 -4.20
CA VAL A 73 5.20 -9.30 -3.51
C VAL A 73 5.05 -9.16 -1.98
N GLY A 74 4.81 -7.97 -1.49
CA GLY A 74 4.55 -7.75 -0.06
C GLY A 74 5.77 -7.42 0.81
N ALA A 75 7.00 -7.56 0.32
CA ALA A 75 8.19 -7.33 1.13
C ALA A 75 8.47 -5.84 1.37
N ARG A 76 8.57 -5.05 0.30
CA ARG A 76 8.81 -3.61 0.43
C ARG A 76 7.64 -2.89 1.08
N SER A 77 6.42 -3.35 0.83
CA SER A 77 5.23 -2.76 1.43
C SER A 77 5.16 -3.01 2.93
N GLY A 78 5.58 -4.20 3.38
CA GLY A 78 5.71 -4.47 4.81
C GLY A 78 6.74 -3.57 5.46
N LEU A 79 7.90 -3.39 4.82
CA LEU A 79 8.94 -2.50 5.31
C LEU A 79 8.45 -1.04 5.37
N ALA A 80 7.72 -0.60 4.35
CA ALA A 80 7.16 0.75 4.32
C ALA A 80 6.20 0.97 5.50
N ALA A 81 5.35 -0.01 5.80
CA ALA A 81 4.45 0.07 6.95
C ALA A 81 5.22 0.14 8.26
N GLU A 82 6.33 -0.61 8.38
CA GLU A 82 7.20 -0.54 9.56
C GLU A 82 7.81 0.85 9.71
N TYR A 83 8.27 1.46 8.60
CA TYR A 83 8.79 2.82 8.61
C TYR A 83 7.74 3.82 9.07
N ALA A 84 6.51 3.69 8.57
CA ALA A 84 5.42 4.58 8.97
C ALA A 84 5.13 4.45 10.47
N ALA A 85 5.13 3.23 11.00
CA ALA A 85 4.93 3.00 12.42
C ALA A 85 6.07 3.65 13.24
N ALA A 86 7.31 3.51 12.78
CA ALA A 86 8.47 4.11 13.45
C ALA A 86 8.38 5.64 13.45
N MET A 87 7.74 6.23 12.45
CA MET A 87 7.55 7.67 12.39
C MET A 87 6.34 8.16 13.20
N GLY A 88 5.62 7.26 13.85
CA GLY A 88 4.53 7.60 14.75
C GLY A 88 3.12 7.35 14.25
N ALA A 89 2.96 6.72 13.08
CA ALA A 89 1.64 6.38 12.59
C ALA A 89 0.98 5.35 13.52
N ASP A 90 -0.32 5.51 13.73
CA ASP A 90 -1.10 4.57 14.52
C ASP A 90 -1.15 3.23 13.77
N THR A 91 -0.75 2.15 14.44
CA THR A 91 -0.66 0.83 13.81
C THR A 91 -2.02 0.31 13.34
N ASP A 92 -3.11 0.77 13.94
CA ASP A 92 -4.46 0.41 13.50
C ASP A 92 -4.79 0.90 12.09
N ARG A 93 -4.01 1.85 11.57
CA ARG A 93 -4.20 2.42 10.25
C ARG A 93 -3.33 1.79 9.18
N LEU A 94 -2.39 0.92 9.56
CA LEU A 94 -1.36 0.43 8.65
C LEU A 94 -1.70 -0.97 8.13
N TYR A 95 -1.67 -1.12 6.81
CA TYR A 95 -2.01 -2.37 6.14
C TYR A 95 -0.97 -2.70 5.08
N ASN A 96 -0.63 -3.98 4.96
CA ASN A 96 0.23 -4.50 3.91
C ASN A 96 -0.61 -5.35 2.96
N VAL A 97 -0.72 -4.92 1.70
CA VAL A 97 -1.41 -5.70 0.67
C VAL A 97 -0.42 -6.79 0.22
N GLU A 98 -0.42 -7.90 0.93
CA GLU A 98 0.62 -8.93 0.79
C GLU A 98 0.63 -9.63 -0.56
N ASP A 99 -0.50 -9.66 -1.26
CA ASP A 99 -0.58 -10.28 -2.59
C ASP A 99 0.21 -9.53 -3.66
N GLY A 100 0.33 -8.21 -3.50
CA GLY A 100 1.10 -7.38 -4.41
C GLY A 100 0.37 -7.00 -5.69
N THR A 101 1.06 -6.17 -6.49
CA THR A 101 0.49 -5.60 -7.70
C THR A 101 0.25 -6.64 -8.80
N GLY A 102 1.13 -7.63 -8.93
CA GLY A 102 0.94 -8.68 -9.93
C GLY A 102 -0.40 -9.40 -9.75
N THR A 103 -0.71 -9.78 -8.52
CA THR A 103 -1.98 -10.44 -8.20
C THR A 103 -3.16 -9.52 -8.44
N TRP A 104 -3.02 -8.23 -8.08
CA TRP A 104 -4.06 -7.23 -8.31
C TRP A 104 -4.46 -7.18 -9.79
N VAL A 105 -3.46 -7.11 -10.68
CA VAL A 105 -3.70 -7.06 -12.12
C VAL A 105 -4.28 -8.38 -12.65
N GLU A 106 -3.75 -9.52 -12.18
CA GLU A 106 -4.26 -10.83 -12.58
C GLU A 106 -5.74 -11.00 -12.26
N LYS A 107 -6.19 -10.44 -11.14
CA LYS A 107 -7.59 -10.52 -10.70
C LYS A 107 -8.47 -9.47 -11.37
N ASN A 108 -7.92 -8.70 -12.30
CA ASN A 108 -8.65 -7.66 -13.03
C ASN A 108 -9.25 -6.59 -12.11
N LEU A 109 -8.61 -6.33 -10.97
CA LEU A 109 -9.01 -5.22 -10.11
C LEU A 109 -8.56 -3.91 -10.76
N PRO A 110 -9.21 -2.78 -10.47
CA PRO A 110 -8.94 -1.52 -11.19
C PRO A 110 -7.47 -1.11 -11.10
N TYR A 111 -6.84 -0.95 -12.26
CA TYR A 111 -5.44 -0.52 -12.35
C TYR A 111 -5.25 0.44 -13.53
N SER A 112 -4.13 1.16 -13.50
CA SER A 112 -3.75 2.11 -14.54
C SER A 112 -2.33 1.84 -14.98
N THR A 113 -1.91 2.48 -16.08
CA THR A 113 -0.54 2.37 -16.60
C THR A 113 0.01 3.76 -16.86
N GLY A 114 1.33 3.87 -16.97
CA GLY A 114 2.00 5.15 -17.20
C GLY A 114 1.82 6.09 -16.02
N ASP A 115 1.62 7.37 -16.30
CA ASP A 115 1.42 8.40 -15.29
C ASP A 115 -0.05 8.54 -14.88
N THR A 116 -0.95 7.82 -15.52
CA THR A 116 -2.39 7.89 -15.21
C THR A 116 -2.64 7.29 -13.83
N LYS A 117 -3.33 8.02 -13.01
CA LYS A 117 -3.65 7.54 -11.66
C LYS A 117 -4.69 6.44 -11.64
#